data_ca4db57c8303c2e343728fb594283123
#
_entry.id   ca4db57c8303c2e343728fb594283123
#
_cell.length_a   1.000
_cell.length_b   1.000
_cell.length_c   1.000
_cell.angle_alpha   90.00
_cell.angle_beta   90.00
_cell.angle_gamma   90.00
#
_symmetry.space_group_name_H-M   'P 1'
#
loop_
_entity.id
_entity.type
_entity.pdbx_description
1 polymer ?
#
loop_
_entity_poly.entity_id
_entity_poly.type
_entity_poly.pdbx_seq_one_letter_code
_entity_poly.pdbx_strand_id
1 'polypeptide(L)'
;MKITVHRGSNQIGGCVTEYESNGWKLFVDYGEQLPGAPMSDKKLEIDGLTCGDLQKSALLITHYHGDHIGKITELPPELPIYMGKMAKEIASELANHLSTVSVEHRKMAERLNNVNTFVPRKHFTFGEFDITPIVVDHSAFDAYAFCIEAKGLKVFHSGDFRKHGFRCNIFTSLIISDYSF
;
A
#
# COMPACT_ATOMS: atom_id res chain seq x y z
N MET A 1 -3.83 5.59 18.43
CA MET A 1 -3.81 5.50 16.94
C MET A 1 -5.17 5.93 16.41
N LYS A 2 -5.21 6.79 15.40
CA LYS A 2 -6.43 7.17 14.66
C LYS A 2 -6.37 6.50 13.28
N ILE A 3 -7.51 6.03 12.78
CA ILE A 3 -7.61 5.41 11.45
C ILE A 3 -8.63 6.22 10.65
N THR A 4 -8.26 6.62 9.43
CA THR A 4 -9.12 7.35 8.51
C THR A 4 -9.13 6.64 7.16
N VAL A 5 -10.30 6.24 6.67
CA VAL A 5 -10.47 5.73 5.31
C VAL A 5 -10.84 6.89 4.41
N HIS A 6 -9.90 7.40 3.63
CA HIS A 6 -10.11 8.52 2.73
C HIS A 6 -10.91 8.12 1.49
N ARG A 7 -10.66 6.89 1.00
CA ARG A 7 -11.36 6.31 -0.14
C ARG A 7 -11.35 4.78 -0.04
N GLY A 8 -12.39 4.12 -0.57
CA GLY A 8 -12.51 2.65 -0.60
C GLY A 8 -13.56 2.08 0.35
N SER A 9 -14.20 2.88 1.23
CA SER A 9 -15.21 2.37 2.18
C SER A 9 -16.51 1.89 1.51
N ASN A 10 -16.87 2.44 0.36
CA ASN A 10 -18.12 2.12 -0.36
C ASN A 10 -17.89 1.78 -1.84
N GLN A 11 -16.69 1.34 -2.18
CA GLN A 11 -16.30 0.96 -3.54
C GLN A 11 -15.21 -0.11 -3.50
N ILE A 12 -15.05 -0.82 -4.62
CA ILE A 12 -13.93 -1.72 -4.84
C ILE A 12 -12.82 -0.92 -5.52
N GLY A 13 -11.58 -1.08 -5.05
CA GLY A 13 -10.42 -0.41 -5.59
C GLY A 13 -10.29 1.08 -5.24
N GLY A 14 -9.18 1.65 -5.61
CA GLY A 14 -8.84 3.04 -5.29
C GLY A 14 -8.69 3.31 -3.81
N CYS A 15 -8.37 2.31 -3.01
CA CYS A 15 -8.28 2.41 -1.55
C CYS A 15 -7.20 3.39 -1.11
N VAL A 16 -7.51 4.15 -0.06
CA VAL A 16 -6.56 5.02 0.65
C VAL A 16 -6.91 5.01 2.12
N THR A 17 -6.08 4.39 2.93
CA THR A 17 -6.25 4.33 4.38
C THR A 17 -5.09 5.02 5.08
N GLU A 18 -5.38 5.86 6.07
CA GLU A 18 -4.41 6.57 6.92
C GLU A 18 -4.44 6.01 8.34
N TYR A 19 -3.26 5.79 8.89
CA TYR A 19 -3.00 5.53 10.30
C TYR A 19 -2.22 6.70 10.88
N GLU A 20 -2.73 7.34 11.93
CA GLU A 20 -2.08 8.47 12.59
C GLU A 20 -1.75 8.13 14.04
N SER A 21 -0.51 8.40 14.46
CA SER A 21 -0.06 8.28 15.84
C SER A 21 0.99 9.35 16.15
N ASN A 22 0.70 10.23 17.11
CA ASN A 22 1.63 11.26 17.59
C ASN A 22 2.21 12.16 16.48
N GLY A 23 1.38 12.52 15.50
CA GLY A 23 1.77 13.33 14.35
C GLY A 23 2.54 12.59 13.24
N TRP A 24 2.81 11.28 13.42
CA TRP A 24 3.28 10.41 12.34
C TRP A 24 2.09 9.85 11.58
N LYS A 25 2.21 9.78 10.25
CA LYS A 25 1.17 9.31 9.34
C LYS A 25 1.71 8.18 8.46
N LEU A 26 1.01 7.08 8.49
CA LEU A 26 1.27 5.93 7.64
C LEU A 26 0.06 5.70 6.75
N PHE A 27 0.26 5.76 5.46
CA PHE A 27 -0.79 5.49 4.48
C PHE A 27 -0.64 4.09 3.91
N VAL A 28 -1.75 3.49 3.52
CA VAL A 28 -1.76 2.21 2.81
C VAL A 28 -2.56 2.37 1.54
N ASP A 29 -1.90 2.08 0.42
CA ASP A 29 -2.34 2.15 -0.97
C ASP A 29 -2.72 3.56 -1.44
N TYR A 30 -2.52 3.81 -2.73
CA TYR A 30 -2.96 5.00 -3.46
C TYR A 30 -3.16 4.65 -4.94
N GLY A 31 -4.32 4.05 -5.23
CA GLY A 31 -4.61 3.47 -6.53
C GLY A 31 -5.65 4.24 -7.34
N GLU A 32 -5.88 3.75 -8.54
CA GLU A 32 -6.91 4.21 -9.44
C GLU A 32 -8.28 3.73 -8.98
N GLN A 33 -9.31 4.51 -9.28
CA GLN A 33 -10.68 4.04 -9.13
C GLN A 33 -11.05 3.11 -10.27
N LEU A 34 -11.75 2.03 -9.95
CA LEU A 34 -12.28 1.14 -10.98
C LEU A 34 -13.46 1.80 -11.71
N PRO A 35 -13.70 1.43 -12.99
CA PRO A 35 -14.83 1.93 -13.75
C PRO A 35 -16.17 1.73 -13.01
N GLY A 36 -16.98 2.77 -12.94
CA GLY A 36 -18.27 2.72 -12.23
C GLY A 36 -18.20 3.04 -10.74
N ALA A 37 -17.04 3.39 -10.20
CA ALA A 37 -16.93 3.85 -8.82
C ALA A 37 -17.78 5.10 -8.58
N PRO A 38 -18.46 5.20 -7.43
CA PRO A 38 -19.41 6.30 -7.16
C PRO A 38 -18.73 7.64 -6.86
N MET A 39 -17.45 7.62 -6.49
CA MET A 39 -16.70 8.84 -6.20
C MET A 39 -16.11 9.46 -7.47
N SER A 40 -16.01 10.79 -7.49
CA SER A 40 -15.40 11.51 -8.59
C SER A 40 -13.89 11.25 -8.65
N ASP A 41 -13.31 11.29 -9.86
CA ASP A 41 -11.85 11.22 -10.10
C ASP A 41 -11.06 12.46 -9.63
N LYS A 42 -11.67 13.32 -8.81
CA LYS A 42 -10.94 14.47 -8.25
C LYS A 42 -9.75 13.99 -7.46
N LYS A 43 -8.62 14.66 -7.65
CA LYS A 43 -7.43 14.46 -6.84
C LYS A 43 -7.80 14.66 -5.36
N LEU A 44 -7.47 13.68 -4.54
CA LEU A 44 -7.67 13.79 -3.10
C LEU A 44 -6.65 14.79 -2.54
N GLU A 45 -7.10 15.72 -1.72
CA GLU A 45 -6.24 16.60 -0.93
C GLU A 45 -6.12 16.00 0.47
N ILE A 46 -5.01 15.33 0.74
CA ILE A 46 -4.73 14.64 2.00
C ILE A 46 -3.41 15.15 2.53
N ASP A 47 -3.47 15.81 3.68
CA ASP A 47 -2.29 16.34 4.37
C ASP A 47 -1.34 15.21 4.78
N GLY A 48 -0.07 15.35 4.42
CA GLY A 48 0.96 14.32 4.62
C GLY A 48 1.02 13.26 3.52
N LEU A 49 0.12 13.26 2.53
CA LEU A 49 0.14 12.33 1.40
C LEU A 49 0.26 13.06 0.06
N THR A 50 -0.73 13.87 -0.27
CA THR A 50 -0.81 14.58 -1.56
C THR A 50 -0.43 16.06 -1.46
N CYS A 51 -0.39 16.58 -0.24
CA CYS A 51 -0.04 17.96 0.08
C CYS A 51 0.46 18.06 1.54
N GLY A 52 0.85 19.27 1.95
CA GLY A 52 1.24 19.54 3.32
C GLY A 52 2.65 19.07 3.69
N ASP A 53 2.88 18.83 4.99
CA ASP A 53 4.17 18.38 5.51
C ASP A 53 4.32 16.86 5.41
N LEU A 54 5.35 16.43 4.68
CA LEU A 54 5.63 15.01 4.41
C LEU A 54 6.68 14.41 5.36
N GLN A 55 7.31 15.20 6.23
CA GLN A 55 8.47 14.76 7.03
C GLN A 55 8.17 13.53 7.93
N LYS A 56 6.92 13.41 8.37
CA LYS A 56 6.48 12.30 9.23
C LYS A 56 5.50 11.37 8.54
N SER A 57 5.57 11.28 7.21
CA SER A 57 4.63 10.54 6.40
C SER A 57 5.31 9.49 5.54
N ALA A 58 4.66 8.34 5.36
CA ALA A 58 5.08 7.28 4.44
C ALA A 58 3.87 6.56 3.85
N LEU A 59 4.08 5.93 2.68
CA LEU A 59 3.08 5.10 2.02
C LEU A 59 3.55 3.64 1.94
N LEU A 60 2.71 2.72 2.34
CA LEU A 60 2.87 1.28 2.11
C LEU A 60 2.01 0.87 0.92
N ILE A 61 2.54 0.01 0.07
CA ILE A 61 1.79 -0.61 -1.04
C ILE A 61 1.59 -2.09 -0.73
N THR A 62 0.33 -2.52 -0.74
CA THR A 62 -0.03 -3.93 -0.50
C THR A 62 0.37 -4.80 -1.69
N HIS A 63 0.12 -4.36 -2.91
CA HIS A 63 0.47 -5.07 -4.15
C HIS A 63 0.39 -4.13 -5.38
N TYR A 64 0.79 -4.64 -6.56
CA TYR A 64 1.00 -3.82 -7.76
C TYR A 64 -0.21 -3.68 -8.69
N HIS A 65 -1.43 -4.05 -8.30
CA HIS A 65 -2.61 -3.77 -9.14
C HIS A 65 -2.89 -2.27 -9.22
N GLY A 66 -3.41 -1.80 -10.35
CA GLY A 66 -3.61 -0.37 -10.64
C GLY A 66 -4.50 0.34 -9.62
N ASP A 67 -5.49 -0.35 -9.07
CA ASP A 67 -6.38 0.17 -8.04
C ASP A 67 -5.76 0.27 -6.63
N HIS A 68 -4.48 -0.14 -6.48
CA HIS A 68 -3.68 0.02 -5.26
C HIS A 68 -2.44 0.89 -5.46
N ILE A 69 -1.81 0.88 -6.65
CA ILE A 69 -0.57 1.61 -6.93
C ILE A 69 -0.71 2.65 -8.04
N GLY A 70 -1.76 2.61 -8.84
CA GLY A 70 -1.83 3.31 -10.13
C GLY A 70 -1.64 4.82 -10.08
N LYS A 71 -1.90 5.45 -8.93
CA LYS A 71 -1.78 6.91 -8.77
C LYS A 71 -0.56 7.40 -8.00
N ILE A 72 0.42 6.55 -7.68
CA ILE A 72 1.62 6.98 -6.94
C ILE A 72 2.48 8.00 -7.68
N THR A 73 2.30 8.14 -8.99
CA THR A 73 2.95 9.18 -9.80
C THR A 73 2.41 10.58 -9.56
N GLU A 74 1.22 10.70 -8.95
CA GLU A 74 0.61 11.97 -8.55
C GLU A 74 1.10 12.48 -7.19
N LEU A 75 1.82 11.62 -6.44
CA LEU A 75 2.32 11.92 -5.11
C LEU A 75 3.65 12.71 -5.18
N PRO A 76 3.93 13.57 -4.18
CA PRO A 76 5.20 14.26 -4.09
C PRO A 76 6.38 13.29 -4.15
N PRO A 77 7.45 13.60 -4.90
CA PRO A 77 8.58 12.69 -5.07
C PRO A 77 9.34 12.40 -3.77
N GLU A 78 9.27 13.30 -2.79
CA GLU A 78 9.92 13.20 -1.48
C GLU A 78 9.23 12.18 -0.55
N LEU A 79 7.95 11.86 -0.81
CA LEU A 79 7.22 10.92 0.03
C LEU A 79 7.85 9.53 -0.06
N PRO A 80 8.33 8.94 1.05
CA PRO A 80 8.85 7.59 1.05
C PRO A 80 7.73 6.57 0.81
N ILE A 81 7.94 5.69 -0.15
CA ILE A 81 7.03 4.59 -0.49
C ILE A 81 7.75 3.28 -0.22
N TYR A 82 7.03 2.28 0.32
CA TYR A 82 7.53 0.95 0.61
C TYR A 82 6.61 -0.11 0.00
N MET A 83 7.20 -1.14 -0.65
CA MET A 83 6.45 -2.28 -1.18
C MET A 83 7.28 -3.57 -1.17
N GLY A 84 6.67 -4.70 -1.51
CA GLY A 84 7.37 -5.97 -1.67
C GLY A 84 8.42 -5.91 -2.79
N LYS A 85 9.55 -6.59 -2.59
CA LYS A 85 10.65 -6.55 -3.56
C LYS A 85 10.23 -7.08 -4.93
N MET A 86 9.60 -8.26 -4.97
CA MET A 86 9.16 -8.86 -6.24
C MET A 86 8.00 -8.09 -6.86
N ALA A 87 7.11 -7.54 -6.04
CA ALA A 87 6.02 -6.67 -6.51
C ALA A 87 6.60 -5.43 -7.21
N LYS A 88 7.64 -4.81 -6.64
CA LYS A 88 8.37 -3.69 -7.26
C LYS A 88 9.00 -4.10 -8.59
N GLU A 89 9.72 -5.23 -8.62
CA GLU A 89 10.38 -5.71 -9.83
C GLU A 89 9.37 -5.94 -10.97
N ILE A 90 8.25 -6.64 -10.69
CA ILE A 90 7.18 -6.90 -11.67
C ILE A 90 6.56 -5.60 -12.18
N ALA A 91 6.20 -4.69 -11.26
CA ALA A 91 5.64 -3.39 -11.63
C ALA A 91 6.61 -2.56 -12.49
N SER A 92 7.91 -2.59 -12.15
CA SER A 92 8.94 -1.87 -12.90
C SER A 92 9.13 -2.43 -14.30
N GLU A 93 9.18 -3.75 -14.46
CA GLU A 93 9.30 -4.39 -15.78
C GLU A 93 8.09 -4.07 -16.66
N LEU A 94 6.87 -4.13 -16.11
CA LEU A 94 5.66 -3.77 -16.83
C LEU A 94 5.67 -2.29 -17.26
N ALA A 95 6.01 -1.39 -16.33
CA ALA A 95 6.09 0.04 -16.61
C ALA A 95 7.15 0.36 -17.67
N ASN A 96 8.34 -0.26 -17.57
CA ASN A 96 9.42 -0.10 -18.54
C ASN A 96 9.00 -0.58 -19.95
N HIS A 97 8.38 -1.75 -20.02
CA HIS A 97 7.90 -2.30 -21.32
C HIS A 97 6.91 -1.36 -22.00
N LEU A 98 5.98 -0.76 -21.24
CA LEU A 98 4.96 0.14 -21.74
C LEU A 98 5.43 1.61 -21.87
N SER A 99 6.60 1.95 -21.35
CA SER A 99 7.13 3.33 -21.34
C SER A 99 7.38 3.91 -22.73
N THR A 100 7.57 3.06 -23.73
CA THR A 100 7.76 3.47 -25.14
C THR A 100 6.49 3.98 -25.80
N VAL A 101 5.33 3.57 -25.29
CA VAL A 101 4.01 3.89 -25.90
C VAL A 101 3.11 4.72 -24.97
N SER A 102 3.49 4.90 -23.70
CA SER A 102 2.70 5.65 -22.72
C SER A 102 3.59 6.52 -21.82
N VAL A 103 3.23 7.80 -21.73
CA VAL A 103 3.89 8.76 -20.84
C VAL A 103 3.62 8.42 -19.37
N GLU A 104 2.43 7.94 -19.05
CA GLU A 104 2.03 7.52 -17.70
C GLU A 104 2.91 6.37 -17.21
N HIS A 105 3.15 5.36 -18.06
CA HIS A 105 4.03 4.23 -17.71
C HIS A 105 5.49 4.66 -17.57
N ARG A 106 5.94 5.63 -18.34
CA ARG A 106 7.29 6.20 -18.15
C ARG A 106 7.43 6.87 -16.77
N LYS A 107 6.47 7.70 -16.39
CA LYS A 107 6.43 8.30 -15.04
C LYS A 107 6.37 7.24 -13.94
N MET A 108 5.59 6.18 -14.16
CA MET A 108 5.52 5.06 -13.22
C MET A 108 6.87 4.37 -13.06
N ALA A 109 7.57 4.07 -14.15
CA ALA A 109 8.91 3.48 -14.11
C ALA A 109 9.90 4.37 -13.34
N GLU A 110 9.89 5.67 -13.60
CA GLU A 110 10.71 6.65 -12.87
C GLU A 110 10.37 6.69 -11.37
N ARG A 111 9.08 6.68 -11.02
CA ARG A 111 8.63 6.68 -9.61
C ARG A 111 9.06 5.41 -8.89
N LEU A 112 8.93 4.25 -9.52
CA LEU A 112 9.29 2.95 -8.95
C LEU A 112 10.78 2.82 -8.63
N ASN A 113 11.67 3.52 -9.35
CA ASN A 113 13.10 3.54 -9.03
C ASN A 113 13.37 4.01 -7.59
N ASN A 114 12.56 4.94 -7.08
CA ASN A 114 12.69 5.55 -5.76
C ASN A 114 11.82 4.88 -4.68
N VAL A 115 11.16 3.77 -4.97
CA VAL A 115 10.37 3.01 -4.00
C VAL A 115 11.30 2.09 -3.19
N ASN A 116 11.17 2.13 -1.86
CA ASN A 116 11.87 1.24 -0.94
C ASN A 116 11.22 -0.14 -0.90
N THR A 117 11.97 -1.15 -0.44
CA THR A 117 11.44 -2.49 -0.28
C THR A 117 11.57 -2.97 1.16
N PHE A 118 10.59 -3.75 1.61
CA PHE A 118 10.63 -4.43 2.89
C PHE A 118 10.89 -5.94 2.71
N VAL A 119 11.22 -6.61 3.80
CA VAL A 119 11.44 -8.07 3.84
C VAL A 119 10.20 -8.73 4.44
N PRO A 120 9.62 -9.76 3.79
CA PRO A 120 8.46 -10.49 4.33
C PRO A 120 8.70 -10.98 5.75
N ARG A 121 7.73 -10.83 6.63
CA ARG A 121 7.73 -11.25 8.05
C ARG A 121 8.81 -10.62 8.92
N LYS A 122 9.63 -9.71 8.39
CA LYS A 122 10.59 -8.94 9.17
C LYS A 122 9.98 -7.58 9.48
N HIS A 123 9.80 -7.29 10.76
CA HIS A 123 9.30 -5.99 11.19
C HIS A 123 10.31 -4.89 10.84
N PHE A 124 9.81 -3.71 10.60
CA PHE A 124 10.58 -2.47 10.47
C PHE A 124 9.78 -1.33 11.10
N THR A 125 10.46 -0.26 11.46
CA THR A 125 9.85 0.90 12.09
C THR A 125 9.77 2.09 11.14
N PHE A 126 8.69 2.82 11.24
CA PHE A 126 8.56 4.16 10.66
C PHE A 126 7.97 5.09 11.71
N GLY A 127 8.80 5.95 12.30
CA GLY A 127 8.40 6.84 13.39
C GLY A 127 7.81 6.08 14.57
N GLU A 128 6.53 6.32 14.86
CA GLU A 128 5.78 5.68 15.95
C GLU A 128 5.20 4.29 15.58
N PHE A 129 5.36 3.86 14.33
CA PHE A 129 4.77 2.62 13.84
C PHE A 129 5.79 1.50 13.79
N ASP A 130 5.43 0.34 14.35
CA ASP A 130 6.04 -0.95 14.09
C ASP A 130 5.20 -1.67 13.03
N ILE A 131 5.84 -2.10 11.94
CA ILE A 131 5.16 -2.62 10.75
C ILE A 131 5.71 -4.01 10.44
N THR A 132 4.83 -5.00 10.38
CA THR A 132 5.17 -6.37 9.96
C THR A 132 4.42 -6.71 8.67
N PRO A 133 5.13 -6.81 7.52
CA PRO A 133 4.53 -7.25 6.26
C PRO A 133 4.28 -8.76 6.28
N ILE A 134 3.06 -9.16 5.94
CA ILE A 134 2.59 -10.54 5.97
C ILE A 134 2.17 -10.93 4.55
N VAL A 135 2.83 -11.92 3.96
CA VAL A 135 2.46 -12.42 2.62
C VAL A 135 1.04 -12.98 2.64
N VAL A 136 0.23 -12.59 1.68
CA VAL A 136 -1.12 -13.13 1.48
C VAL A 136 -1.28 -13.77 0.11
N ASP A 137 -2.30 -14.62 -0.04
CA ASP A 137 -2.67 -15.16 -1.34
C ASP A 137 -3.57 -14.17 -2.09
N HIS A 138 -3.14 -13.78 -3.27
CA HIS A 138 -3.88 -12.90 -4.16
C HIS A 138 -3.52 -13.21 -5.63
N SER A 139 -4.20 -12.58 -6.58
CA SER A 139 -3.86 -12.69 -8.01
C SER A 139 -2.55 -11.98 -8.35
N ALA A 140 -2.19 -10.93 -7.61
CA ALA A 140 -0.86 -10.32 -7.68
C ALA A 140 0.16 -11.21 -6.94
N PHE A 141 1.28 -11.49 -7.59
CA PHE A 141 2.41 -12.12 -6.91
C PHE A 141 3.04 -11.13 -5.93
N ASP A 142 3.47 -11.62 -4.76
CA ASP A 142 4.12 -10.78 -3.72
C ASP A 142 3.15 -9.72 -3.13
N ALA A 143 1.90 -10.15 -2.84
CA ALA A 143 0.89 -9.35 -2.17
C ALA A 143 1.00 -9.46 -0.64
N TYR A 144 0.68 -8.37 0.07
CA TYR A 144 0.87 -8.23 1.51
C TYR A 144 -0.34 -7.67 2.24
N ALA A 145 -0.57 -8.24 3.42
CA ALA A 145 -1.23 -7.57 4.54
C ALA A 145 -0.16 -6.93 5.43
N PHE A 146 -0.58 -6.00 6.29
CA PHE A 146 0.30 -5.37 7.27
C PHE A 146 -0.27 -5.50 8.68
N CYS A 147 0.56 -5.94 9.62
CA CYS A 147 0.32 -5.71 11.02
C CYS A 147 0.99 -4.40 11.40
N ILE A 148 0.21 -3.44 11.88
CA ILE A 148 0.64 -2.08 12.21
C ILE A 148 0.40 -1.85 13.70
N GLU A 149 1.47 -1.59 14.44
CA GLU A 149 1.41 -1.33 15.86
C GLU A 149 1.86 0.08 16.20
N ALA A 150 1.15 0.76 17.08
CA ALA A 150 1.58 2.03 17.67
C ALA A 150 0.93 2.24 19.02
N LYS A 151 1.71 2.65 20.03
CA LYS A 151 1.24 2.94 21.39
C LYS A 151 0.41 1.79 22.01
N GLY A 152 0.84 0.55 21.82
CA GLY A 152 0.17 -0.63 22.35
C GLY A 152 -1.12 -1.02 21.64
N LEU A 153 -1.52 -0.32 20.58
CA LEU A 153 -2.62 -0.70 19.73
C LEU A 153 -2.08 -1.40 18.48
N LYS A 154 -2.69 -2.52 18.13
CA LYS A 154 -2.35 -3.34 16.97
C LYS A 154 -3.53 -3.37 16.01
N VAL A 155 -3.25 -3.15 14.73
CA VAL A 155 -4.24 -3.22 13.63
C VAL A 155 -3.72 -4.14 12.56
N PHE A 156 -4.62 -4.93 11.99
CA PHE A 156 -4.36 -5.75 10.82
C PHE A 156 -5.02 -5.14 9.59
N HIS A 157 -4.21 -4.66 8.64
CA HIS A 157 -4.65 -4.20 7.33
C HIS A 157 -4.50 -5.34 6.34
N SER A 158 -5.61 -5.94 5.92
CA SER A 158 -5.59 -7.15 5.09
C SER A 158 -5.06 -6.93 3.67
N GLY A 159 -5.24 -5.72 3.10
CA GLY A 159 -5.17 -5.56 1.66
C GLY A 159 -6.15 -6.51 0.98
N ASP A 160 -5.90 -6.81 -0.28
CA ASP A 160 -6.65 -7.82 -1.03
C ASP A 160 -6.09 -9.22 -0.80
N PHE A 161 -6.97 -10.16 -0.49
CA PHE A 161 -6.58 -11.56 -0.32
C PHE A 161 -7.68 -12.51 -0.77
N ARG A 162 -7.30 -13.74 -1.08
CA ARG A 162 -8.23 -14.84 -1.37
C ARG A 162 -7.90 -16.06 -0.50
N LYS A 163 -8.91 -16.89 -0.24
CA LYS A 163 -8.78 -18.08 0.64
C LYS A 163 -8.65 -19.41 -0.14
N HIS A 164 -8.57 -19.38 -1.46
CA HIS A 164 -8.62 -20.58 -2.30
C HIS A 164 -7.42 -20.76 -3.22
N GLY A 165 -6.37 -19.96 -3.07
CA GLY A 165 -5.16 -20.05 -3.86
C GLY A 165 -4.07 -20.89 -3.21
N PHE A 166 -2.92 -20.96 -3.86
CA PHE A 166 -1.77 -21.79 -3.44
C PHE A 166 -1.24 -21.43 -2.04
N ARG A 167 -1.38 -20.16 -1.63
CA ARG A 167 -0.90 -19.63 -0.34
C ARG A 167 -2.00 -19.46 0.71
N CYS A 168 -3.20 -20.01 0.49
CA CYS A 168 -4.34 -19.82 1.39
C CYS A 168 -4.06 -20.21 2.85
N ASN A 169 -3.24 -21.23 3.09
CA ASN A 169 -2.89 -21.69 4.44
C ASN A 169 -1.98 -20.72 5.21
N ILE A 170 -1.24 -19.86 4.53
CA ILE A 170 -0.36 -18.87 5.20
C ILE A 170 -1.19 -17.88 5.99
N PHE A 171 -2.28 -17.39 5.41
CA PHE A 171 -3.19 -16.47 6.07
C PHE A 171 -3.89 -17.09 7.28
N THR A 172 -4.35 -18.32 7.15
CA THR A 172 -5.06 -19.04 8.22
C THR A 172 -4.12 -19.34 9.40
N SER A 173 -2.89 -19.79 9.13
CA SER A 173 -1.93 -20.10 10.19
C SER A 173 -1.46 -18.86 10.95
N LEU A 174 -1.32 -17.71 10.29
CA LEU A 174 -0.90 -16.46 10.91
C LEU A 174 -1.97 -15.85 11.82
N ILE A 175 -3.24 -15.87 11.41
CA ILE A 175 -4.33 -15.37 12.25
C ILE A 175 -4.50 -16.22 13.51
N ILE A 176 -4.29 -17.54 13.40
CA ILE A 176 -4.49 -18.46 14.52
C ILE A 176 -3.29 -18.50 15.47
N SER A 177 -2.04 -18.38 14.98
CA SER A 177 -0.85 -18.55 15.81
C SER A 177 -0.33 -17.27 16.47
N ASP A 178 -0.39 -16.14 15.77
CA ASP A 178 0.29 -14.91 16.24
C ASP A 178 -0.68 -13.79 16.61
N TYR A 179 -1.97 -13.93 16.29
CA TYR A 179 -3.00 -12.90 16.53
C TYR A 179 -4.26 -13.50 17.16
N SER A 180 -4.09 -14.28 18.23
CA SER A 180 -5.22 -14.58 19.12
C SER A 180 -5.65 -13.26 19.78
N PHE A 181 -6.74 -12.69 19.29
CA PHE A 181 -7.42 -11.54 19.89
C PHE A 181 -8.10 -11.94 21.20
#